data_eac4221b845ac9dccb5247cc7bbbdf09
#
_entry.id   eac4221b845ac9dccb5247cc7bbbdf09
#
_cell.length_a   1.000
_cell.length_b   1.000
_cell.length_c   1.000
_cell.angle_alpha   90.00
_cell.angle_beta   90.00
_cell.angle_gamma   90.00
#
_symmetry.space_group_name_H-M   'P 1'
#
loop_
_entity.id
_entity.type
_entity.pdbx_description
1 polymer ?
#
loop_
_entity_poly.entity_id
_entity_poly.type
_entity_poly.pdbx_seq_one_letter_code
_entity_poly.pdbx_strand_id
1 'polypeptide(L)'
;MNILVREEEKKDYRRVEEITRAAFSYPGRIERGGIGCPYEHWMVNELRKRDGILPLSLVAVNQSDETEELVGHIICSKAEVQTEKGVIPVLNMGPISVLPEYQRQGVGKALINSMIEKAKQLGYGAILFFGRPEYYPQFGFKEASEFGVADAEGYNYPSFMGMELIPGYLKEANGGRFYESDIYNDELNREQVRRFDEQFLREE
;
A
#
# COMPACT_ATOMS: atom_id res chain seq x y z
N MET A 1 -7.10 3.03 -23.54
CA MET A 1 -7.39 2.44 -22.23
C MET A 1 -8.18 3.46 -21.42
N ASN A 2 -9.33 3.07 -20.89
CA ASN A 2 -10.16 3.92 -20.04
C ASN A 2 -10.15 3.34 -18.61
N ILE A 3 -9.42 3.99 -17.69
CA ILE A 3 -9.28 3.52 -16.32
C ILE A 3 -10.24 4.25 -15.40
N LEU A 4 -11.17 3.50 -14.81
CA LEU A 4 -12.02 3.91 -13.71
C LEU A 4 -11.39 3.42 -12.39
N VAL A 5 -11.28 4.32 -11.40
CA VAL A 5 -10.90 3.94 -10.03
C VAL A 5 -12.13 4.03 -9.15
N ARG A 6 -12.43 2.96 -8.43
CA ARG A 6 -13.55 2.88 -7.48
C ARG A 6 -13.14 2.16 -6.19
N GLU A 7 -13.99 2.22 -5.18
CA GLU A 7 -13.82 1.39 -3.98
C GLU A 7 -13.89 -0.09 -4.34
N GLU A 8 -13.10 -0.87 -3.62
CA GLU A 8 -13.12 -2.32 -3.69
C GLU A 8 -14.41 -2.86 -3.07
N GLU A 9 -15.01 -3.84 -3.73
CA GLU A 9 -16.17 -4.58 -3.24
C GLU A 9 -15.78 -6.02 -2.88
N LYS A 10 -16.58 -6.69 -2.05
CA LYS A 10 -16.30 -8.09 -1.65
C LYS A 10 -16.15 -9.05 -2.84
N LYS A 11 -16.89 -8.82 -3.93
CA LYS A 11 -16.77 -9.61 -5.17
C LYS A 11 -15.41 -9.50 -5.84
N ASP A 12 -14.64 -8.42 -5.56
CA ASP A 12 -13.35 -8.15 -6.16
C ASP A 12 -12.20 -8.84 -5.41
N TYR A 13 -12.41 -9.27 -4.16
CA TYR A 13 -11.36 -9.69 -3.24
C TYR A 13 -10.43 -10.74 -3.82
N ARG A 14 -10.99 -11.82 -4.38
CA ARG A 14 -10.17 -12.90 -4.97
C ARG A 14 -9.36 -12.37 -6.17
N ARG A 15 -10.02 -11.62 -7.06
CA ARG A 15 -9.33 -11.06 -8.24
C ARG A 15 -8.21 -10.09 -7.84
N VAL A 16 -8.42 -9.28 -6.82
CA VAL A 16 -7.38 -8.37 -6.29
C VAL A 16 -6.20 -9.15 -5.72
N GLU A 17 -6.44 -10.25 -5.01
CA GLU A 17 -5.36 -11.11 -4.51
C GLU A 17 -4.55 -11.72 -5.66
N GLU A 18 -5.21 -12.20 -6.73
CA GLU A 18 -4.56 -12.70 -7.94
C GLU A 18 -3.71 -11.61 -8.64
N ILE A 19 -4.28 -10.41 -8.82
CA ILE A 19 -3.57 -9.25 -9.40
C ILE A 19 -2.34 -8.92 -8.57
N THR A 20 -2.49 -8.88 -7.25
CA THR A 20 -1.39 -8.56 -6.34
C THR A 20 -0.33 -9.66 -6.38
N ARG A 21 -0.73 -10.93 -6.36
CA ARG A 21 0.19 -12.06 -6.52
C ARG A 21 0.97 -11.96 -7.83
N ALA A 22 0.30 -11.73 -8.95
CA ALA A 22 0.94 -11.59 -10.27
C ALA A 22 1.91 -10.40 -10.32
N ALA A 23 1.51 -9.24 -9.78
CA ALA A 23 2.33 -8.02 -9.77
C ALA A 23 3.64 -8.18 -9.00
N PHE A 24 3.66 -9.01 -7.95
CA PHE A 24 4.82 -9.24 -7.09
C PHE A 24 5.54 -10.57 -7.33
N SER A 25 5.08 -11.40 -8.29
CA SER A 25 5.72 -12.68 -8.70
C SER A 25 6.92 -12.46 -9.62
N TYR A 26 7.86 -11.61 -9.25
CA TYR A 26 9.12 -11.46 -10.00
C TYR A 26 10.30 -12.06 -9.23
N PRO A 27 11.31 -12.64 -9.93
CA PRO A 27 12.38 -13.42 -9.30
C PRO A 27 13.07 -12.71 -8.14
N GLY A 28 13.46 -11.45 -8.32
CA GLY A 28 14.15 -10.70 -7.27
C GLY A 28 13.32 -10.42 -6.01
N ARG A 29 11.98 -10.53 -6.06
CA ARG A 29 11.11 -10.43 -4.88
C ARG A 29 11.02 -11.79 -4.16
N ILE A 30 10.78 -12.85 -4.92
CA ILE A 30 10.64 -14.21 -4.41
C ILE A 30 11.93 -14.68 -3.74
N GLU A 31 13.08 -14.46 -4.36
CA GLU A 31 14.40 -14.86 -3.84
C GLU A 31 14.76 -14.11 -2.56
N ARG A 32 14.55 -12.80 -2.51
CA ARG A 32 14.85 -11.97 -1.32
C ARG A 32 14.00 -12.32 -0.11
N GLY A 33 12.75 -12.62 -0.29
CA GLY A 33 11.84 -12.97 0.80
C GLY A 33 12.13 -14.31 1.45
N GLY A 34 12.84 -15.23 0.77
CA GLY A 34 13.10 -16.59 1.28
C GLY A 34 11.83 -17.41 1.56
N ILE A 35 10.66 -16.91 1.14
CA ILE A 35 9.34 -17.52 1.34
C ILE A 35 9.00 -18.45 0.17
N GLY A 36 9.48 -18.13 -1.04
CA GLY A 36 9.22 -18.87 -2.27
C GLY A 36 7.95 -18.43 -3.01
N CYS A 37 7.26 -17.41 -2.50
CA CYS A 37 6.08 -16.81 -3.11
C CYS A 37 6.01 -15.31 -2.76
N PRO A 38 5.15 -14.52 -3.43
CA PRO A 38 4.88 -13.15 -3.04
C PRO A 38 4.26 -13.08 -1.65
N TYR A 39 4.44 -11.96 -0.99
CA TYR A 39 3.93 -11.70 0.35
C TYR A 39 2.66 -10.84 0.30
N GLU A 40 2.60 -9.96 -0.66
CA GLU A 40 1.68 -8.83 -0.72
C GLU A 40 0.22 -9.22 -0.92
N HIS A 41 -0.07 -10.34 -1.59
CA HIS A 41 -1.45 -10.83 -1.77
C HIS A 41 -2.07 -11.35 -0.46
N TRP A 42 -1.26 -11.99 0.41
CA TRP A 42 -1.66 -12.32 1.76
C TRP A 42 -1.86 -11.06 2.61
N MET A 43 -0.94 -10.10 2.50
CA MET A 43 -1.01 -8.82 3.19
C MET A 43 -2.34 -8.09 2.92
N VAL A 44 -2.77 -8.01 1.66
CA VAL A 44 -4.06 -7.42 1.30
C VAL A 44 -5.22 -8.15 1.99
N ASN A 45 -5.21 -9.48 2.00
CA ASN A 45 -6.23 -10.28 2.65
C ASN A 45 -6.31 -9.99 4.16
N GLU A 46 -5.17 -9.90 4.85
CA GLU A 46 -5.13 -9.66 6.29
C GLU A 46 -5.45 -8.19 6.64
N LEU A 47 -5.00 -7.23 5.85
CA LEU A 47 -5.32 -5.82 6.05
C LEU A 47 -6.83 -5.58 6.03
N ARG A 48 -7.58 -6.22 5.12
CA ARG A 48 -9.04 -6.10 5.07
C ARG A 48 -9.73 -6.58 6.35
N LYS A 49 -9.13 -7.50 7.08
CA LYS A 49 -9.68 -8.09 8.32
C LYS A 49 -9.33 -7.30 9.57
N ARG A 50 -8.23 -6.55 9.55
CA ARG A 50 -7.64 -5.93 10.75
C ARG A 50 -7.48 -4.42 10.60
N ASP A 51 -6.39 -4.00 10.01
CA ASP A 51 -5.90 -2.62 10.09
C ASP A 51 -6.15 -1.79 8.82
N GLY A 52 -6.66 -2.44 7.78
CA GLY A 52 -6.99 -1.78 6.50
C GLY A 52 -8.17 -0.83 6.64
N ILE A 53 -8.10 0.27 5.91
CA ILE A 53 -9.15 1.27 5.85
C ILE A 53 -9.94 1.00 4.57
N LEU A 54 -11.03 0.25 4.69
CA LEU A 54 -11.79 -0.24 3.53
C LEU A 54 -12.23 0.85 2.54
N PRO A 55 -12.65 2.07 2.97
CA PRO A 55 -12.90 3.17 2.04
C PRO A 55 -11.66 3.64 1.26
N LEU A 56 -10.44 3.26 1.69
CA LEU A 56 -9.17 3.50 1.01
C LEU A 56 -8.58 2.21 0.41
N SER A 57 -9.41 1.20 0.21
CA SER A 57 -9.11 0.04 -0.64
C SER A 57 -9.76 0.29 -2.00
N LEU A 58 -8.93 0.60 -3.00
CA LEU A 58 -9.40 1.03 -4.32
C LEU A 58 -8.92 0.08 -5.41
N VAL A 59 -9.77 -0.18 -6.38
CA VAL A 59 -9.47 -0.96 -7.58
C VAL A 59 -9.44 -0.08 -8.82
N ALA A 60 -8.53 -0.39 -9.73
CA ALA A 60 -8.51 0.15 -11.08
C ALA A 60 -9.17 -0.83 -12.03
N VAL A 61 -10.18 -0.35 -12.75
CA VAL A 61 -10.94 -1.12 -13.73
C VAL A 61 -10.65 -0.55 -15.12
N ASN A 62 -10.18 -1.39 -16.03
CA ASN A 62 -10.09 -1.05 -17.45
C ASN A 62 -11.47 -1.30 -18.08
N GLN A 63 -12.12 -0.21 -18.47
CA GLN A 63 -13.42 -0.26 -19.11
C GLN A 63 -13.24 -0.26 -20.63
N SER A 64 -13.71 -1.28 -21.31
CA SER A 64 -13.97 -1.29 -22.74
C SER A 64 -15.47 -1.27 -23.00
N ASP A 65 -15.89 -1.04 -24.25
CA ASP A 65 -17.30 -0.98 -24.60
C ASP A 65 -18.07 -2.28 -24.28
N GLU A 66 -17.37 -3.40 -24.12
CA GLU A 66 -17.96 -4.72 -23.95
C GLU A 66 -17.57 -5.41 -22.63
N THR A 67 -16.51 -4.98 -21.93
CA THR A 67 -16.00 -5.66 -20.74
C THR A 67 -15.41 -4.73 -19.71
N GLU A 68 -15.51 -5.12 -18.44
CA GLU A 68 -14.80 -4.51 -17.31
C GLU A 68 -13.76 -5.50 -16.78
N GLU A 69 -12.51 -5.08 -16.70
CA GLU A 69 -11.44 -5.89 -16.17
C GLU A 69 -10.74 -5.17 -15.01
N LEU A 70 -10.61 -5.84 -13.85
CA LEU A 70 -9.78 -5.33 -12.78
C LEU A 70 -8.30 -5.52 -13.15
N VAL A 71 -7.55 -4.40 -13.12
CA VAL A 71 -6.15 -4.37 -13.58
C VAL A 71 -5.17 -3.83 -12.53
N GLY A 72 -5.67 -3.36 -11.39
CA GLY A 72 -4.84 -2.87 -10.30
C GLY A 72 -5.60 -2.63 -9.01
N HIS A 73 -4.84 -2.47 -7.92
CA HIS A 73 -5.36 -2.26 -6.57
C HIS A 73 -4.39 -1.45 -5.72
N ILE A 74 -4.92 -0.71 -4.77
CA ILE A 74 -4.19 -0.03 -3.70
C ILE A 74 -5.02 -0.08 -2.42
N ILE A 75 -4.36 -0.21 -1.27
CA ILE A 75 -5.01 -0.13 0.04
C ILE A 75 -4.19 0.75 0.97
N CYS A 76 -4.86 1.45 1.90
CA CYS A 76 -4.20 2.07 3.05
C CYS A 76 -4.59 1.36 4.33
N SER A 77 -3.72 1.40 5.30
CA SER A 77 -3.95 0.92 6.66
C SER A 77 -3.69 2.00 7.69
N LYS A 78 -4.16 1.74 8.91
CA LYS A 78 -3.84 2.55 10.07
C LYS A 78 -2.37 2.41 10.41
N ALA A 79 -1.76 3.54 10.75
CA ALA A 79 -0.42 3.64 11.29
C ALA A 79 -0.35 4.84 12.24
N GLU A 80 0.75 4.98 12.93
CA GLU A 80 0.90 6.07 13.90
C GLU A 80 2.35 6.53 13.99
N VAL A 81 2.52 7.78 14.42
CA VAL A 81 3.80 8.32 14.85
C VAL A 81 3.74 8.53 16.36
N GLN A 82 4.59 7.83 17.11
CA GLN A 82 4.73 7.99 18.54
C GLN A 82 5.78 9.07 18.84
N THR A 83 5.43 10.02 19.70
CA THR A 83 6.29 11.12 20.15
C THR A 83 6.28 11.19 21.68
N GLU A 84 7.16 11.98 22.27
CA GLU A 84 7.12 12.25 23.73
C GLU A 84 5.83 12.92 24.18
N LYS A 85 5.12 13.61 23.27
CA LYS A 85 3.87 14.34 23.55
C LYS A 85 2.60 13.52 23.32
N GLY A 86 2.71 12.37 22.68
CA GLY A 86 1.58 11.50 22.37
C GLY A 86 1.68 10.82 21.02
N VAL A 87 0.56 10.28 20.58
CA VAL A 87 0.44 9.50 19.35
C VAL A 87 -0.29 10.33 18.29
N ILE A 88 0.27 10.38 17.09
CA ILE A 88 -0.29 11.06 15.93
C ILE A 88 -0.72 10.00 14.92
N PRO A 89 -2.04 9.85 14.66
CA PRO A 89 -2.51 8.87 13.69
C PRO A 89 -2.15 9.28 12.26
N VAL A 90 -1.65 8.34 11.49
CA VAL A 90 -1.31 8.52 10.08
C VAL A 90 -1.80 7.33 9.27
N LEU A 91 -1.72 7.43 7.94
CA LEU A 91 -1.93 6.31 7.04
C LEU A 91 -0.60 5.67 6.67
N ASN A 92 -0.59 4.33 6.56
CA ASN A 92 0.39 3.60 5.77
C ASN A 92 -0.22 3.25 4.41
N MET A 93 0.49 3.52 3.32
CA MET A 93 0.03 3.29 1.96
C MET A 93 0.68 2.05 1.35
N GLY A 94 -0.13 1.06 1.05
CA GLY A 94 0.31 -0.14 0.36
C GLY A 94 -0.28 -1.43 0.92
N PRO A 95 -0.14 -2.52 0.17
CA PRO A 95 0.52 -2.61 -1.13
C PRO A 95 -0.26 -1.93 -2.26
N ILE A 96 0.49 -1.54 -3.31
CA ILE A 96 -0.07 -1.14 -4.59
C ILE A 96 0.34 -2.16 -5.65
N SER A 97 -0.61 -2.64 -6.42
CA SER A 97 -0.41 -3.64 -7.46
C SER A 97 -1.05 -3.24 -8.78
N VAL A 98 -0.39 -3.56 -9.88
CA VAL A 98 -0.90 -3.41 -11.24
C VAL A 98 -0.47 -4.66 -12.01
N LEU A 99 -1.40 -5.29 -12.73
CA LEU A 99 -1.09 -6.44 -13.59
C LEU A 99 0.10 -6.13 -14.50
N PRO A 100 1.04 -7.06 -14.68
CA PRO A 100 2.27 -6.84 -15.45
C PRO A 100 2.05 -6.21 -16.84
N GLU A 101 1.02 -6.66 -17.56
CA GLU A 101 0.63 -6.20 -18.88
C GLU A 101 0.07 -4.77 -18.91
N TYR A 102 -0.42 -4.26 -17.75
CA TYR A 102 -0.97 -2.91 -17.60
C TYR A 102 -0.01 -1.94 -16.91
N GLN A 103 1.20 -2.41 -16.52
CA GLN A 103 2.21 -1.55 -15.90
C GLN A 103 2.74 -0.48 -16.87
N ARG A 104 3.22 0.63 -16.32
CA ARG A 104 3.77 1.77 -17.09
C ARG A 104 2.79 2.42 -18.07
N GLN A 105 1.49 2.20 -17.89
CA GLN A 105 0.41 2.77 -18.69
C GLN A 105 -0.47 3.75 -17.91
N GLY A 106 -0.02 4.21 -16.73
CA GLY A 106 -0.72 5.21 -15.92
C GLY A 106 -1.66 4.65 -14.84
N VAL A 107 -1.91 3.32 -14.80
CA VAL A 107 -2.83 2.70 -13.82
C VAL A 107 -2.41 2.99 -12.38
N GLY A 108 -1.13 2.76 -12.03
CA GLY A 108 -0.62 3.06 -10.69
C GLY A 108 -0.72 4.54 -10.33
N LYS A 109 -0.54 5.44 -11.30
CA LYS A 109 -0.71 6.88 -11.10
C LYS A 109 -2.17 7.24 -10.81
N ALA A 110 -3.12 6.64 -11.52
CA ALA A 110 -4.55 6.84 -11.27
C ALA A 110 -4.94 6.36 -9.87
N LEU A 111 -4.49 5.17 -9.45
CA LEU A 111 -4.73 4.63 -8.11
C LEU A 111 -4.21 5.54 -7.01
N ILE A 112 -2.94 5.97 -7.09
CA ILE A 112 -2.31 6.83 -6.08
C ILE A 112 -3.02 8.17 -5.97
N ASN A 113 -3.30 8.85 -7.09
CA ASN A 113 -4.00 10.12 -7.09
C ASN A 113 -5.41 9.99 -6.49
N SER A 114 -6.17 8.99 -6.90
CA SER A 114 -7.52 8.74 -6.36
C SER A 114 -7.50 8.46 -4.86
N MET A 115 -6.51 7.69 -4.39
CA MET A 115 -6.32 7.37 -2.97
C MET A 115 -5.99 8.65 -2.18
N ILE A 116 -5.05 9.50 -2.65
CA ILE A 116 -4.69 10.76 -2.00
C ILE A 116 -5.91 11.67 -1.86
N GLU A 117 -6.66 11.88 -2.95
CA GLU A 117 -7.85 12.72 -2.92
C GLU A 117 -8.94 12.16 -2.00
N LYS A 118 -9.16 10.86 -2.00
CA LYS A 118 -10.13 10.24 -1.11
C LYS A 118 -9.69 10.31 0.35
N ALA A 119 -8.42 10.12 0.65
CA ALA A 119 -7.88 10.25 2.01
C ALA A 119 -8.06 11.68 2.55
N LYS A 120 -7.85 12.72 1.71
CA LYS A 120 -8.14 14.11 2.06
C LYS A 120 -9.64 14.33 2.34
N GLN A 121 -10.52 13.81 1.48
CA GLN A 121 -11.98 13.91 1.66
C GLN A 121 -12.44 13.26 2.97
N LEU A 122 -11.80 12.18 3.38
CA LEU A 122 -12.09 11.48 4.64
C LEU A 122 -11.44 12.15 5.87
N GLY A 123 -10.66 13.22 5.68
CA GLY A 123 -10.07 14.00 6.76
C GLY A 123 -8.80 13.42 7.37
N TYR A 124 -8.11 12.51 6.68
CA TYR A 124 -6.82 12.01 7.13
C TYR A 124 -5.75 13.11 7.03
N GLY A 125 -4.84 13.14 8.03
CA GLY A 125 -3.85 14.21 8.15
C GLY A 125 -2.57 14.00 7.37
N ALA A 126 -2.09 12.76 7.28
CA ALA A 126 -0.83 12.43 6.62
C ALA A 126 -0.77 10.95 6.19
N ILE A 127 0.13 10.69 5.25
CA ILE A 127 0.51 9.35 4.77
C ILE A 127 2.01 9.19 4.99
N LEU A 128 2.42 8.06 5.58
CA LEU A 128 3.82 7.64 5.70
C LEU A 128 3.93 6.18 5.26
N PHE A 129 4.96 5.82 4.52
CA PHE A 129 5.15 4.45 4.01
C PHE A 129 6.55 4.25 3.45
N PHE A 130 6.92 2.99 3.16
CA PHE A 130 8.16 2.66 2.47
C PHE A 130 7.92 2.44 0.98
N GLY A 131 8.57 3.24 0.12
CA GLY A 131 8.40 3.21 -1.33
C GLY A 131 9.67 3.56 -2.10
N ARG A 132 9.57 3.60 -3.43
CA ARG A 132 10.71 3.93 -4.30
C ARG A 132 10.94 5.44 -4.33
N PRO A 133 12.07 5.94 -3.84
CA PRO A 133 12.33 7.37 -3.75
C PRO A 133 12.34 8.10 -5.11
N GLU A 134 12.63 7.40 -6.20
CA GLU A 134 12.61 7.95 -7.56
C GLU A 134 11.20 8.02 -8.19
N TYR A 135 10.21 7.37 -7.59
CA TYR A 135 8.86 7.29 -8.14
C TYR A 135 7.86 8.21 -7.45
N TYR A 136 7.84 8.24 -6.14
CA TYR A 136 6.78 8.90 -5.37
C TYR A 136 6.86 10.42 -5.28
N PRO A 137 8.02 11.11 -5.46
CA PRO A 137 8.06 12.57 -5.45
C PRO A 137 7.18 13.25 -6.50
N GLN A 138 6.88 12.60 -7.63
CA GLN A 138 5.96 13.13 -8.64
C GLN A 138 4.53 13.35 -8.13
N PHE A 139 4.15 12.72 -7.01
CA PHE A 139 2.85 12.85 -6.35
C PHE A 139 2.89 13.85 -5.19
N GLY A 140 4.07 14.41 -4.87
CA GLY A 140 4.28 15.32 -3.76
C GLY A 140 4.77 14.66 -2.47
N PHE A 141 5.10 13.37 -2.49
CA PHE A 141 5.77 12.72 -1.35
C PHE A 141 7.21 13.20 -1.23
N LYS A 142 7.68 13.30 0.00
CA LYS A 142 9.03 13.65 0.40
C LYS A 142 9.61 12.59 1.31
N GLU A 143 10.91 12.65 1.61
CA GLU A 143 11.47 11.80 2.65
C GLU A 143 10.82 12.11 4.00
N ALA A 144 10.48 11.09 4.79
CA ALA A 144 9.87 11.26 6.11
C ALA A 144 10.77 12.04 7.08
N SER A 145 12.08 12.03 6.85
CA SER A 145 13.07 12.82 7.56
C SER A 145 12.84 14.33 7.43
N GLU A 146 12.23 14.82 6.33
CA GLU A 146 11.88 16.24 6.19
C GLU A 146 10.79 16.69 7.18
N PHE A 147 10.00 15.74 7.69
CA PHE A 147 9.01 15.96 8.74
C PHE A 147 9.55 15.61 10.14
N GLY A 148 10.85 15.25 10.23
CA GLY A 148 11.48 14.83 11.47
C GLY A 148 11.00 13.47 12.01
N VAL A 149 10.43 12.62 11.16
CA VAL A 149 9.94 11.29 11.53
C VAL A 149 10.95 10.23 11.09
N ALA A 150 11.27 9.30 11.98
CA ALA A 150 12.09 8.12 11.69
C ALA A 150 11.24 6.84 11.79
N ASP A 151 11.78 5.71 11.33
CA ASP A 151 11.18 4.40 11.53
C ASP A 151 11.13 3.99 13.03
N ALA A 152 10.58 2.83 13.34
CA ALA A 152 10.43 2.34 14.70
C ALA A 152 11.78 2.20 15.44
N GLU A 153 12.85 1.85 14.73
CA GLU A 153 14.20 1.70 15.25
C GLU A 153 14.98 3.02 15.33
N GLY A 154 14.48 4.07 14.71
CA GLY A 154 15.08 5.39 14.72
C GLY A 154 15.95 5.73 13.53
N TYR A 155 15.84 4.97 12.47
CA TYR A 155 16.59 5.20 11.25
C TYR A 155 15.76 5.98 10.21
N ASN A 156 16.49 6.62 9.31
CA ASN A 156 15.93 7.28 8.14
C ASN A 156 16.51 6.66 6.87
N TYR A 157 15.63 6.44 5.91
CA TYR A 157 15.98 5.91 4.60
C TYR A 157 15.33 6.75 3.51
N PRO A 158 15.97 6.94 2.35
CA PRO A 158 15.32 7.62 1.22
C PRO A 158 14.02 6.95 0.78
N SER A 159 13.86 5.65 1.05
CA SER A 159 12.64 4.90 0.78
C SER A 159 11.50 5.16 1.78
N PHE A 160 11.78 5.73 2.95
CA PHE A 160 10.76 6.11 3.92
C PHE A 160 10.19 7.47 3.53
N MET A 161 8.99 7.46 2.98
CA MET A 161 8.34 8.60 2.33
C MET A 161 7.15 9.10 3.15
N GLY A 162 6.86 10.39 3.05
CA GLY A 162 5.74 11.02 3.74
C GLY A 162 5.07 12.12 2.91
N MET A 163 3.80 12.38 3.23
CA MET A 163 3.02 13.49 2.68
C MET A 163 2.03 13.99 3.73
N GLU A 164 1.98 15.29 3.94
CA GLU A 164 0.88 15.93 4.65
C GLU A 164 -0.33 16.08 3.72
N LEU A 165 -1.48 15.56 4.13
CA LEU A 165 -2.77 15.79 3.48
C LEU A 165 -3.42 17.06 4.01
N ILE A 166 -3.17 17.37 5.28
CA ILE A 166 -3.53 18.64 5.94
C ILE A 166 -2.22 19.38 6.24
N PRO A 167 -2.02 20.60 5.70
CA PRO A 167 -0.78 21.34 5.93
C PRO A 167 -0.44 21.53 7.41
N GLY A 168 0.79 21.20 7.80
CA GLY A 168 1.27 21.31 9.17
C GLY A 168 0.85 20.17 10.10
N TYR A 169 0.18 19.15 9.61
CA TYR A 169 -0.28 18.02 10.43
C TYR A 169 0.87 17.26 11.12
N LEU A 170 1.99 17.09 10.44
CA LEU A 170 3.16 16.38 10.96
C LEU A 170 4.10 17.29 11.79
N LYS A 171 3.74 18.58 12.02
CA LYS A 171 4.57 19.48 12.80
C LYS A 171 4.87 18.96 14.22
N GLU A 172 3.87 18.33 14.84
CA GLU A 172 4.01 17.76 16.19
C GLU A 172 4.62 16.32 16.14
N ALA A 173 4.82 15.76 14.94
CA ALA A 173 5.45 14.45 14.74
C ALA A 173 6.99 14.53 14.75
N ASN A 174 7.57 15.74 14.74
CA ASN A 174 9.02 15.92 14.74
C ASN A 174 9.68 15.24 15.95
N GLY A 175 10.70 14.41 15.70
CA GLY A 175 11.37 13.56 16.69
C GLY A 175 10.65 12.24 16.96
N GLY A 176 9.52 11.99 16.29
CA GLY A 176 8.71 10.79 16.49
C GLY A 176 9.19 9.56 15.74
N ARG A 177 8.60 8.41 16.09
CA ARG A 177 8.83 7.08 15.53
C ARG A 177 7.58 6.59 14.85
N PHE A 178 7.72 6.09 13.62
CA PHE A 178 6.63 5.52 12.85
C PHE A 178 6.42 4.06 13.19
N TYR A 179 5.17 3.69 13.43
CA TYR A 179 4.73 2.31 13.69
C TYR A 179 3.59 1.95 12.74
N GLU A 180 3.75 0.81 12.09
CA GLU A 180 2.76 0.22 11.20
C GLU A 180 2.27 -1.14 11.72
N SER A 181 1.28 -1.72 11.07
CA SER A 181 0.78 -3.05 11.42
C SER A 181 1.85 -4.13 11.29
N ASP A 182 1.84 -5.12 12.17
CA ASP A 182 2.69 -6.31 12.11
C ASP A 182 2.46 -7.16 10.85
N ILE A 183 1.35 -6.92 10.14
CA ILE A 183 1.07 -7.50 8.82
C ILE A 183 2.18 -7.17 7.81
N TYR A 184 2.88 -6.03 7.96
CA TYR A 184 3.98 -5.65 7.06
C TYR A 184 5.31 -6.34 7.39
N ASN A 185 5.40 -7.07 8.51
CA ASN A 185 6.60 -7.81 8.89
C ASN A 185 6.58 -9.21 8.27
N ASP A 186 7.39 -9.42 7.22
CA ASP A 186 7.45 -10.67 6.47
C ASP A 186 8.09 -11.85 7.24
N GLU A 187 8.94 -11.58 8.21
CA GLU A 187 9.53 -12.63 9.04
C GLU A 187 8.52 -13.25 10.00
N LEU A 188 7.67 -12.42 10.62
CA LEU A 188 6.65 -12.88 11.56
C LEU A 188 5.55 -13.72 10.88
N ASN A 189 5.25 -13.44 9.62
CA ASN A 189 4.07 -13.97 8.93
C ASN A 189 4.38 -15.04 7.87
N ARG A 190 5.64 -15.48 7.79
CA ARG A 190 6.16 -16.37 6.73
C ARG A 190 5.34 -17.64 6.49
N GLU A 191 4.93 -18.31 7.56
CA GLU A 191 4.16 -19.56 7.45
C GLU A 191 2.72 -19.30 6.97
N GLN A 192 2.08 -18.24 7.46
CA GLN A 192 0.73 -17.86 7.06
C GLN A 192 0.68 -17.50 5.57
N VAL A 193 1.70 -16.79 5.10
CA VAL A 193 1.86 -16.41 3.68
C VAL A 193 1.94 -17.66 2.79
N ARG A 194 2.78 -18.64 3.14
CA ARG A 194 2.91 -19.90 2.38
C ARG A 194 1.60 -20.65 2.30
N ARG A 195 0.91 -20.82 3.43
CA ARG A 195 -0.40 -21.50 3.48
C ARG A 195 -1.45 -20.76 2.65
N PHE A 196 -1.41 -19.44 2.65
CA PHE A 196 -2.32 -18.65 1.84
C PHE A 196 -2.04 -18.80 0.35
N ASP A 197 -0.77 -18.79 -0.05
CA ASP A 197 -0.34 -18.93 -1.44
C ASP A 197 -0.72 -20.29 -2.06
N GLU A 198 -0.77 -21.37 -1.26
CA GLU A 198 -1.20 -22.70 -1.71
C GLU A 198 -2.60 -22.71 -2.36
N GLN A 199 -3.46 -21.75 -2.01
CA GLN A 199 -4.80 -21.64 -2.58
C GLN A 199 -4.78 -21.20 -4.04
N PHE A 200 -3.69 -20.58 -4.49
CA PHE A 200 -3.50 -20.08 -5.86
C PHE A 200 -2.77 -21.09 -6.76
N LEU A 201 -2.14 -22.10 -6.19
CA LEU A 201 -1.43 -23.15 -6.92
C LEU A 201 -2.35 -24.31 -7.35
N ARG A 202 -3.54 -24.41 -6.76
CA ARG A 202 -4.49 -25.51 -7.02
C ARG A 202 -5.49 -25.21 -8.14
N GLU A 203 -5.47 -24.00 -8.67
CA GLU A 203 -6.39 -23.51 -9.70
C GLU A 203 -5.74 -23.43 -11.10
N GLU A 204 -4.45 -23.82 -11.22
CA GLU A 204 -3.73 -23.99 -12.49
C GLU A 204 -3.77 -25.46 -12.94
#